data_70e143761bf835182fe21d6568154899
#
_entry.id   70e143761bf835182fe21d6568154899
#
_cell.length_a   1.000
_cell.length_b   1.000
_cell.length_c   1.000
_cell.angle_alpha   90.00
_cell.angle_beta   90.00
_cell.angle_gamma   90.00
#
_symmetry.space_group_name_H-M   'P 1'
#
loop_
_entity.id
_entity.type
_entity.pdbx_description
1 polymer ?
#
loop_
_entity_poly.entity_id
_entity_poly.type
_entity_poly.pdbx_seq_one_letter_code
_entity_poly.pdbx_strand_id
1 'polypeptide(L)'
;EFFNLPKQWTIGYDLPKEVAQGKRHLVFNLKPFSFKHTGVFPEQATNWDWSSLLISDAINKGRKIKVLNLFAYTGGATIVAATAGAQVTHVDASKGMVGWAKENAISSGLESAPIRWLVDDCVKFVEREIRRGNQYDAIIMDPPSYGRGPKGEIWKIEESIYSLIQLCSKLLSDTPLFFLINSYTTGLQPGV
;
A
#
# COMPACT_ATOMS: atom_id res chain seq x y z
N GLU A 1 14.38 -27.58 -8.24
CA GLU A 1 14.74 -26.15 -8.55
C GLU A 1 14.37 -25.22 -7.40
N PHE A 2 13.15 -25.31 -6.83
CA PHE A 2 12.72 -24.45 -5.71
C PHE A 2 13.64 -24.54 -4.47
N PHE A 3 14.22 -25.71 -4.21
CA PHE A 3 15.14 -25.93 -3.08
C PHE A 3 16.52 -25.31 -3.26
N ASN A 4 16.86 -24.83 -4.46
CA ASN A 4 18.12 -24.20 -4.77
C ASN A 4 18.06 -22.65 -4.76
N LEU A 5 16.89 -22.06 -4.43
CA LEU A 5 16.77 -20.62 -4.32
C LEU A 5 17.45 -20.11 -3.05
N PRO A 6 18.03 -18.91 -3.08
CA PRO A 6 18.50 -18.25 -1.87
C PRO A 6 17.35 -18.13 -0.86
N LYS A 7 17.68 -18.18 0.43
CA LYS A 7 16.68 -17.96 1.49
C LYS A 7 16.10 -16.55 1.45
N GLN A 8 16.89 -15.59 0.97
CA GLN A 8 16.53 -14.20 0.80
C GLN A 8 17.41 -13.56 -0.26
N TRP A 9 16.88 -12.62 -1.03
CA TRP A 9 17.61 -11.74 -1.96
C TRP A 9 16.91 -10.40 -2.04
N THR A 10 17.45 -9.47 -2.80
CA THR A 10 16.85 -8.14 -2.99
C THR A 10 16.65 -7.82 -4.46
N ILE A 11 15.67 -6.96 -4.74
CA ILE A 11 15.48 -6.30 -6.03
C ILE A 11 15.39 -4.80 -5.80
N GLY A 12 16.05 -4.03 -6.67
CA GLY A 12 15.96 -2.57 -6.68
C GLY A 12 14.93 -2.06 -7.68
N TYR A 13 14.37 -0.90 -7.39
CA TYR A 13 13.51 -0.15 -8.30
C TYR A 13 13.79 1.35 -8.18
N ASP A 14 13.97 2.02 -9.31
CA ASP A 14 14.20 3.46 -9.36
C ASP A 14 12.91 4.18 -9.76
N LEU A 15 12.39 5.04 -8.89
CA LEU A 15 11.26 5.90 -9.20
C LEU A 15 11.64 6.94 -10.27
N PRO A 16 10.65 7.52 -10.99
CA PRO A 16 10.87 8.59 -11.96
C PRO A 16 11.73 9.73 -11.41
N LYS A 17 12.50 10.38 -12.29
CA LYS A 17 13.46 11.44 -11.91
C LYS A 17 12.79 12.65 -11.26
N GLU A 18 11.53 12.86 -11.58
CA GLU A 18 10.68 13.93 -11.07
C GLU A 18 10.21 13.69 -9.64
N VAL A 19 10.29 12.44 -9.17
CA VAL A 19 9.93 12.07 -7.81
C VAL A 19 11.09 12.35 -6.87
N ALA A 20 10.84 13.16 -5.88
CA ALA A 20 11.71 13.50 -4.75
C ALA A 20 13.08 14.11 -5.08
N GLN A 21 13.40 15.15 -4.35
CA GLN A 21 14.74 15.75 -4.29
C GLN A 21 15.70 14.87 -3.46
N GLY A 22 15.82 13.56 -3.77
CA GLY A 22 16.65 12.68 -2.95
C GLY A 22 16.72 11.23 -3.44
N LYS A 23 16.72 10.28 -2.50
CA LYS A 23 16.76 8.86 -2.79
C LYS A 23 15.50 8.42 -3.53
N ARG A 24 15.68 7.95 -4.77
CA ARG A 24 14.62 7.37 -5.62
C ARG A 24 14.74 5.85 -5.71
N HIS A 25 15.86 5.32 -5.24
CA HIS A 25 16.15 3.90 -5.28
C HIS A 25 15.47 3.19 -4.12
N LEU A 26 14.55 2.31 -4.44
CA LEU A 26 13.83 1.45 -3.50
C LEU A 26 14.50 0.07 -3.51
N VAL A 27 14.52 -0.57 -2.35
CA VAL A 27 15.06 -1.93 -2.19
C VAL A 27 14.00 -2.80 -1.54
N PHE A 28 13.60 -3.86 -2.25
CA PHE A 28 12.66 -4.85 -1.76
C PHE A 28 13.39 -6.13 -1.37
N ASN A 29 13.19 -6.59 -0.17
CA ASN A 29 13.65 -7.90 0.30
C ASN A 29 12.69 -8.97 -0.22
N LEU A 30 13.22 -9.97 -0.90
CA LEU A 30 12.47 -11.07 -1.47
C LEU A 30 12.87 -12.38 -0.77
N LYS A 31 11.88 -13.25 -0.56
CA LYS A 31 12.09 -14.60 -0.05
C LYS A 31 11.01 -15.53 -0.58
N PRO A 32 11.28 -16.83 -0.74
CA PRO A 32 10.25 -17.79 -1.08
C PRO A 32 9.15 -17.78 -0.01
N PHE A 33 7.90 -17.63 -0.43
CA PHE A 33 6.74 -17.65 0.43
C PHE A 33 5.65 -18.57 -0.13
N SER A 34 4.60 -18.85 0.64
CA SER A 34 3.50 -19.73 0.19
C SER A 34 2.90 -19.25 -1.14
N PHE A 35 2.32 -20.16 -1.90
CA PHE A 35 1.67 -19.90 -3.19
C PHE A 35 2.57 -19.28 -4.28
N LYS A 36 3.88 -19.55 -4.26
CA LYS A 36 4.88 -19.03 -5.23
C LYS A 36 5.06 -17.52 -5.20
N HIS A 37 4.61 -16.83 -4.17
CA HIS A 37 4.88 -15.42 -3.99
C HIS A 37 6.30 -15.18 -3.46
N THR A 38 6.90 -14.07 -3.84
CA THR A 38 8.27 -13.69 -3.45
C THR A 38 8.34 -12.39 -2.65
N GLY A 39 7.22 -11.72 -2.44
CA GLY A 39 7.15 -10.51 -1.62
C GLY A 39 7.01 -9.20 -2.40
N VAL A 40 6.99 -9.24 -3.73
CA VAL A 40 6.73 -8.06 -4.57
C VAL A 40 5.92 -8.47 -5.79
N PHE A 41 5.10 -7.54 -6.27
CA PHE A 41 4.33 -7.63 -7.51
C PHE A 41 4.86 -6.57 -8.47
N PRO A 42 5.81 -6.91 -9.36
CA PRO A 42 6.49 -5.93 -10.20
C PRO A 42 5.58 -5.26 -11.23
N GLU A 43 4.46 -5.88 -11.58
CA GLU A 43 3.42 -5.28 -12.44
C GLU A 43 2.80 -4.01 -11.85
N GLN A 44 2.92 -3.80 -10.54
CA GLN A 44 2.49 -2.58 -9.86
C GLN A 44 3.40 -1.37 -10.13
N ALA A 45 4.53 -1.54 -10.79
CA ALA A 45 5.49 -0.48 -11.06
C ALA A 45 4.86 0.73 -11.78
N THR A 46 3.96 0.50 -12.73
CA THR A 46 3.22 1.56 -13.41
C THR A 46 2.39 2.41 -12.44
N ASN A 47 1.73 1.75 -11.47
CA ASN A 47 0.96 2.43 -10.43
C ASN A 47 1.88 3.18 -9.44
N TRP A 48 3.07 2.63 -9.17
CA TRP A 48 4.06 3.29 -8.33
C TRP A 48 4.57 4.58 -8.96
N ASP A 49 4.93 4.55 -10.24
CA ASP A 49 5.37 5.74 -10.97
C ASP A 49 4.27 6.80 -11.01
N TRP A 50 3.07 6.40 -11.42
CA TRP A 50 1.93 7.31 -11.53
C TRP A 50 1.59 7.97 -10.18
N SER A 51 1.45 7.19 -9.11
CA SER A 51 1.07 7.73 -7.79
C SER A 51 2.17 8.58 -7.17
N SER A 52 3.44 8.18 -7.32
CA SER A 52 4.57 8.94 -6.79
C SER A 52 4.73 10.30 -7.47
N LEU A 53 4.50 10.39 -8.77
CA LEU A 53 4.51 11.64 -9.51
C LEU A 53 3.42 12.60 -9.03
N LEU A 54 2.18 12.12 -8.83
CA LEU A 54 1.07 12.93 -8.30
C LEU A 54 1.36 13.44 -6.89
N ILE A 55 1.87 12.56 -6.02
CA ILE A 55 2.23 12.92 -4.64
C ILE A 55 3.33 13.98 -4.65
N SER A 56 4.41 13.75 -5.40
CA SER A 56 5.55 14.66 -5.46
C SER A 56 5.15 16.02 -6.02
N ASP A 57 4.35 16.07 -7.09
CA ASP A 57 3.84 17.34 -7.65
C ASP A 57 3.02 18.13 -6.63
N ALA A 58 2.12 17.47 -5.90
CA ALA A 58 1.31 18.12 -4.88
C ALA A 58 2.16 18.66 -3.71
N ILE A 59 3.18 17.91 -3.29
CA ILE A 59 4.11 18.35 -2.24
C ILE A 59 4.96 19.51 -2.72
N ASN A 60 5.45 19.50 -3.95
CA ASN A 60 6.19 20.62 -4.54
C ASN A 60 5.35 21.92 -4.63
N LYS A 61 4.02 21.76 -4.71
CA LYS A 61 3.05 22.87 -4.61
C LYS A 61 2.70 23.27 -3.17
N GLY A 62 3.42 22.75 -2.18
CA GLY A 62 3.29 23.13 -0.76
C GLY A 62 2.24 22.34 0.02
N ARG A 63 1.62 21.29 -0.55
CA ARG A 63 0.64 20.46 0.16
C ARG A 63 1.33 19.44 1.07
N LYS A 64 0.70 19.16 2.21
CA LYS A 64 1.04 18.00 3.06
C LYS A 64 0.12 16.86 2.66
N ILE A 65 0.67 15.76 2.19
CA ILE A 65 -0.09 14.64 1.64
C ILE A 65 -0.15 13.48 2.63
N LYS A 66 -1.36 13.02 2.93
CA LYS A 66 -1.64 11.83 3.74
C LYS A 66 -2.16 10.72 2.84
N VAL A 67 -1.50 9.58 2.87
CA VAL A 67 -1.88 8.38 2.08
C VAL A 67 -2.33 7.28 3.02
N LEU A 68 -3.47 6.68 2.73
CA LEU A 68 -3.94 5.45 3.35
C LEU A 68 -3.71 4.28 2.39
N ASN A 69 -2.95 3.28 2.83
CA ASN A 69 -2.73 2.05 2.09
C ASN A 69 -3.34 0.87 2.85
N LEU A 70 -4.39 0.27 2.27
CA LEU A 70 -5.15 -0.85 2.81
C LEU A 70 -4.79 -2.14 2.07
N PHE A 71 -4.81 -3.29 2.76
CA PHE A 71 -4.30 -4.57 2.26
C PHE A 71 -2.87 -4.41 1.75
N ALA A 72 -2.08 -3.71 2.56
CA ALA A 72 -0.83 -3.09 2.11
C ALA A 72 0.32 -4.07 1.92
N TYR A 73 0.13 -5.36 2.25
CA TYR A 73 1.04 -6.47 2.00
C TYR A 73 2.47 -6.16 2.52
N THR A 74 3.49 -6.38 1.70
CA THR A 74 4.90 -6.11 2.01
C THR A 74 5.31 -4.65 1.80
N GLY A 75 4.34 -3.75 1.57
CA GLY A 75 4.53 -2.31 1.63
C GLY A 75 5.05 -1.66 0.36
N GLY A 76 4.97 -2.27 -0.82
CA GLY A 76 5.45 -1.65 -2.06
C GLY A 76 4.91 -0.23 -2.26
N ALA A 77 3.58 -0.07 -2.32
CA ALA A 77 2.95 1.24 -2.47
C ALA A 77 3.20 2.18 -1.28
N THR A 78 3.34 1.64 -0.06
CA THR A 78 3.69 2.42 1.14
C THR A 78 5.06 3.08 1.01
N ILE A 79 6.06 2.30 0.58
CA ILE A 79 7.44 2.76 0.43
C ILE A 79 7.52 3.80 -0.69
N VAL A 80 6.83 3.56 -1.79
CA VAL A 80 6.71 4.50 -2.92
C VAL A 80 6.12 5.84 -2.47
N ALA A 81 4.99 5.82 -1.80
CA ALA A 81 4.34 7.04 -1.32
C ALA A 81 5.18 7.80 -0.28
N ALA A 82 5.84 7.07 0.63
CA ALA A 82 6.74 7.68 1.61
C ALA A 82 7.99 8.29 0.96
N THR A 83 8.56 7.65 -0.07
CA THR A 83 9.68 8.17 -0.85
C THR A 83 9.30 9.45 -1.59
N ALA A 84 8.05 9.53 -2.09
CA ALA A 84 7.51 10.73 -2.70
C ALA A 84 7.21 11.86 -1.67
N GLY A 85 7.40 11.62 -0.37
CA GLY A 85 7.27 12.60 0.71
C GLY A 85 5.94 12.59 1.47
N ALA A 86 5.07 11.63 1.24
CA ALA A 86 3.78 11.53 1.94
C ALA A 86 3.92 11.00 3.37
N GLN A 87 2.98 11.39 4.23
CA GLN A 87 2.69 10.68 5.47
C GLN A 87 1.81 9.46 5.14
N VAL A 88 2.25 8.27 5.49
CA VAL A 88 1.56 7.04 5.09
C VAL A 88 1.00 6.29 6.28
N THR A 89 -0.25 5.86 6.18
CA THR A 89 -0.85 4.88 7.08
C THR A 89 -0.94 3.53 6.35
N HIS A 90 -0.13 2.57 6.80
CA HIS A 90 -0.04 1.21 6.27
C HIS A 90 -0.88 0.27 7.12
N VAL A 91 -1.85 -0.39 6.53
CA VAL A 91 -2.77 -1.32 7.22
C VAL A 91 -2.78 -2.67 6.51
N ASP A 92 -2.45 -3.71 7.24
CA ASP A 92 -2.57 -5.09 6.78
C ASP A 92 -2.96 -6.00 7.95
N ALA A 93 -3.74 -7.04 7.68
CA ALA A 93 -4.20 -7.98 8.70
C ALA A 93 -3.07 -8.91 9.19
N SER A 94 -2.04 -9.12 8.39
CA SER A 94 -0.93 -10.03 8.68
C SER A 94 0.22 -9.34 9.37
N LYS A 95 0.50 -9.72 10.62
CA LYS A 95 1.68 -9.25 11.35
C LYS A 95 2.99 -9.54 10.61
N GLY A 96 3.07 -10.68 9.92
CA GLY A 96 4.25 -11.06 9.12
C GLY A 96 4.46 -10.12 7.94
N MET A 97 3.40 -9.74 7.23
CA MET A 97 3.48 -8.80 6.10
C MET A 97 3.86 -7.40 6.56
N VAL A 98 3.27 -6.89 7.65
CA VAL A 98 3.66 -5.59 8.23
C VAL A 98 5.12 -5.61 8.70
N GLY A 99 5.61 -6.72 9.27
CA GLY A 99 7.02 -6.88 9.62
C GLY A 99 7.92 -6.80 8.38
N TRP A 100 7.57 -7.51 7.33
CA TRP A 100 8.32 -7.50 6.06
C TRP A 100 8.29 -6.11 5.38
N ALA A 101 7.15 -5.42 5.44
CA ALA A 101 7.05 -4.05 4.95
C ALA A 101 8.00 -3.08 5.67
N LYS A 102 8.17 -3.24 6.99
CA LYS A 102 9.16 -2.48 7.76
C LYS A 102 10.60 -2.80 7.35
N GLU A 103 10.93 -4.08 7.10
CA GLU A 103 12.24 -4.48 6.58
C GLU A 103 12.52 -3.81 5.23
N ASN A 104 11.53 -3.78 4.33
CA ASN A 104 11.62 -3.10 3.04
C ASN A 104 11.81 -1.58 3.19
N ALA A 105 11.12 -0.94 4.13
CA ALA A 105 11.32 0.48 4.43
C ALA A 105 12.74 0.77 4.91
N ILE A 106 13.29 -0.06 5.81
CA ILE A 106 14.66 0.05 6.30
C ILE A 106 15.65 -0.11 5.13
N SER A 107 15.50 -1.15 4.30
CA SER A 107 16.37 -1.40 3.16
C SER A 107 16.33 -0.27 2.12
N SER A 108 15.20 0.45 2.03
CA SER A 108 15.02 1.63 1.18
C SER A 108 15.48 2.94 1.85
N GLY A 109 15.99 2.89 3.09
CA GLY A 109 16.46 4.07 3.84
C GLY A 109 15.35 4.98 4.34
N LEU A 110 14.18 4.41 4.64
CA LEU A 110 12.96 5.10 5.12
C LEU A 110 12.65 4.82 6.59
N GLU A 111 13.64 4.48 7.41
CA GLU A 111 13.46 4.19 8.84
C GLU A 111 12.77 5.32 9.62
N SER A 112 13.12 6.57 9.28
CA SER A 112 12.58 7.77 9.91
C SER A 112 11.40 8.39 9.15
N ALA A 113 10.94 7.76 8.06
CA ALA A 113 9.81 8.26 7.30
C ALA A 113 8.51 8.23 8.13
N PRO A 114 7.59 9.18 7.95
CA PRO A 114 6.36 9.27 8.71
C PRO A 114 5.35 8.19 8.28
N ILE A 115 5.65 6.93 8.59
CA ILE A 115 4.82 5.78 8.26
C ILE A 115 4.22 5.21 9.56
N ARG A 116 2.90 5.17 9.61
CA ARG A 116 2.14 4.53 10.68
C ARG A 116 1.82 3.08 10.29
N TRP A 117 2.43 2.14 10.99
CA TRP A 117 2.30 0.71 10.74
C TRP A 117 1.21 0.08 11.60
N LEU A 118 0.26 -0.63 10.99
CA LEU A 118 -0.88 -1.23 11.69
C LEU A 118 -1.13 -2.67 11.25
N VAL A 119 -1.26 -3.55 12.23
CA VAL A 119 -1.78 -4.91 12.05
C VAL A 119 -3.25 -4.88 12.44
N ASP A 120 -4.15 -4.82 11.45
CA ASP A 120 -5.57 -4.60 11.70
C ASP A 120 -6.44 -5.09 10.54
N ASP A 121 -7.73 -5.31 10.82
CA ASP A 121 -8.74 -5.48 9.80
C ASP A 121 -9.03 -4.15 9.11
N CYS A 122 -8.98 -4.14 7.77
CA CYS A 122 -9.08 -2.91 6.97
C CYS A 122 -10.44 -2.22 7.14
N VAL A 123 -11.54 -2.98 7.15
CA VAL A 123 -12.90 -2.41 7.30
C VAL A 123 -13.05 -1.76 8.67
N LYS A 124 -12.69 -2.48 9.73
CA LYS A 124 -12.75 -1.96 11.10
C LYS A 124 -11.84 -0.77 11.32
N PHE A 125 -10.68 -0.76 10.66
CA PHE A 125 -9.78 0.38 10.69
C PHE A 125 -10.44 1.61 10.06
N VAL A 126 -10.99 1.50 8.87
CA VAL A 126 -11.67 2.58 8.15
C VAL A 126 -12.83 3.14 8.97
N GLU A 127 -13.68 2.29 9.55
CA GLU A 127 -14.78 2.72 10.44
C GLU A 127 -14.28 3.52 11.65
N ARG A 128 -13.13 3.13 12.24
CA ARG A 128 -12.55 3.89 13.35
C ARG A 128 -11.99 5.23 12.92
N GLU A 129 -11.36 5.31 11.75
CA GLU A 129 -10.82 6.57 11.22
C GLU A 129 -11.97 7.56 10.89
N ILE A 130 -13.09 7.07 10.36
CA ILE A 130 -14.32 7.88 10.16
C ILE A 130 -14.80 8.47 11.50
N ARG A 131 -14.94 7.63 12.55
CA ARG A 131 -15.36 8.10 13.87
C ARG A 131 -14.40 9.11 14.50
N ARG A 132 -13.10 9.07 14.12
CA ARG A 132 -12.08 10.01 14.58
C ARG A 132 -12.02 11.29 13.76
N GLY A 133 -12.78 11.39 12.67
CA GLY A 133 -12.74 12.52 11.76
C GLY A 133 -11.42 12.64 11.00
N ASN A 134 -10.65 11.55 10.85
CA ASN A 134 -9.42 11.56 10.08
C ASN A 134 -9.74 11.58 8.57
N GLN A 135 -8.89 12.27 7.81
CA GLN A 135 -8.99 12.38 6.36
C GLN A 135 -7.64 12.10 5.70
N TYR A 136 -7.71 11.63 4.45
CA TYR A 136 -6.57 11.26 3.62
C TYR A 136 -6.69 11.89 2.22
N ASP A 137 -5.56 12.31 1.66
CA ASP A 137 -5.51 12.89 0.33
C ASP A 137 -5.46 11.83 -0.78
N ALA A 138 -4.99 10.65 -0.44
CA ALA A 138 -5.01 9.51 -1.36
C ALA A 138 -5.30 8.21 -0.60
N ILE A 139 -6.00 7.30 -1.28
CA ILE A 139 -6.26 5.95 -0.79
C ILE A 139 -5.79 4.96 -1.84
N ILE A 140 -5.04 3.96 -1.40
CA ILE A 140 -4.57 2.82 -2.20
C ILE A 140 -5.11 1.56 -1.55
N MET A 141 -5.66 0.64 -2.34
CA MET A 141 -6.04 -0.67 -1.86
C MET A 141 -5.83 -1.76 -2.91
N ASP A 142 -5.40 -2.91 -2.44
CA ASP A 142 -5.20 -4.12 -3.24
C ASP A 142 -5.86 -5.31 -2.53
N PRO A 143 -7.22 -5.32 -2.44
CA PRO A 143 -7.94 -6.32 -1.69
C PRO A 143 -7.83 -7.70 -2.36
N PRO A 144 -7.54 -8.77 -1.58
CA PRO A 144 -7.53 -10.12 -2.11
C PRO A 144 -8.95 -10.57 -2.47
N SER A 145 -9.08 -11.55 -3.37
CA SER A 145 -10.39 -12.16 -3.66
C SER A 145 -11.02 -12.77 -2.42
N TYR A 146 -10.19 -13.38 -1.56
CA TYR A 146 -10.58 -13.94 -0.27
C TYR A 146 -9.49 -13.68 0.77
N GLY A 147 -9.88 -13.39 2.01
CA GLY A 147 -8.96 -13.18 3.13
C GLY A 147 -9.57 -13.43 4.49
N ARG A 148 -8.72 -13.44 5.52
CA ARG A 148 -9.12 -13.48 6.92
C ARG A 148 -8.46 -12.35 7.68
N GLY A 149 -9.23 -11.62 8.44
CA GLY A 149 -8.74 -10.61 9.38
C GLY A 149 -8.03 -11.24 10.58
N PRO A 150 -7.33 -10.44 11.38
CA PRO A 150 -6.51 -10.90 12.51
C PRO A 150 -7.33 -11.57 13.64
N LYS A 151 -8.64 -11.38 13.67
CA LYS A 151 -9.57 -12.00 14.64
C LYS A 151 -10.52 -13.02 14.00
N GLY A 152 -10.20 -13.48 12.77
CA GLY A 152 -10.99 -14.46 12.03
C GLY A 152 -12.11 -13.85 11.18
N GLU A 153 -12.15 -12.53 11.00
CA GLU A 153 -13.06 -11.87 10.06
C GLU A 153 -12.90 -12.47 8.67
N ILE A 154 -14.01 -12.68 7.97
CA ILE A 154 -13.99 -13.21 6.61
C ILE A 154 -14.16 -12.03 5.64
N TRP A 155 -13.24 -11.93 4.68
CA TRP A 155 -13.29 -11.02 3.55
C TRP A 155 -13.55 -11.82 2.27
N LYS A 156 -14.54 -11.41 1.51
CA LYS A 156 -14.78 -11.84 0.12
C LYS A 156 -15.03 -10.59 -0.71
N ILE A 157 -14.27 -10.42 -1.78
CA ILE A 157 -14.28 -9.17 -2.53
C ILE A 157 -15.66 -8.88 -3.13
N GLU A 158 -16.33 -9.86 -3.71
CA GLU A 158 -17.64 -9.71 -4.35
C GLU A 158 -18.72 -9.23 -3.39
N GLU A 159 -18.61 -9.61 -2.10
CA GLU A 159 -19.58 -9.27 -1.07
C GLU A 159 -19.25 -7.93 -0.39
N SER A 160 -17.97 -7.53 -0.37
CA SER A 160 -17.47 -6.50 0.56
C SER A 160 -16.89 -5.27 -0.11
N ILE A 161 -16.46 -5.36 -1.39
CA ILE A 161 -15.71 -4.25 -2.03
C ILE A 161 -16.54 -2.97 -2.15
N TYR A 162 -17.81 -3.07 -2.53
CA TYR A 162 -18.68 -1.90 -2.71
C TYR A 162 -18.86 -1.12 -1.39
N SER A 163 -19.19 -1.83 -0.30
CA SER A 163 -19.34 -1.22 1.02
C SER A 163 -18.03 -0.62 1.54
N LEU A 164 -16.90 -1.28 1.28
CA LEU A 164 -15.60 -0.73 1.66
C LEU A 164 -15.26 0.55 0.88
N ILE A 165 -15.51 0.59 -0.43
CA ILE A 165 -15.33 1.81 -1.24
C ILE A 165 -16.19 2.95 -0.70
N GLN A 166 -17.46 2.69 -0.38
CA GLN A 166 -18.35 3.69 0.22
C GLN A 166 -17.86 4.20 1.58
N LEU A 167 -17.28 3.34 2.40
CA LEU A 167 -16.66 3.76 3.67
C LEU A 167 -15.40 4.58 3.42
N CYS A 168 -14.51 4.11 2.54
CA CYS A 168 -13.26 4.79 2.22
C CYS A 168 -13.49 6.18 1.60
N SER A 169 -14.54 6.36 0.78
CA SER A 169 -14.86 7.67 0.20
C SER A 169 -15.14 8.74 1.25
N LYS A 170 -15.63 8.36 2.45
CA LYS A 170 -15.84 9.29 3.58
C LYS A 170 -14.55 9.72 4.25
N LEU A 171 -13.44 9.06 3.96
CA LEU A 171 -12.11 9.41 4.48
C LEU A 171 -11.33 10.32 3.53
N LEU A 172 -11.82 10.57 2.32
CA LEU A 172 -11.15 11.49 1.40
C LEU A 172 -11.23 12.93 1.92
N SER A 173 -10.10 13.65 1.79
CA SER A 173 -10.06 15.08 2.08
C SER A 173 -10.89 15.89 1.07
N ASP A 174 -11.11 17.17 1.32
CA ASP A 174 -11.87 18.04 0.41
C ASP A 174 -11.17 18.23 -0.96
N THR A 175 -9.87 17.97 -1.02
CA THR A 175 -9.05 18.06 -2.24
C THR A 175 -8.22 16.81 -2.45
N PRO A 176 -8.86 15.65 -2.67
CA PRO A 176 -8.16 14.39 -2.81
C PRO A 176 -7.30 14.36 -4.08
N LEU A 177 -6.21 13.59 -4.06
CA LEU A 177 -5.36 13.37 -5.22
C LEU A 177 -5.87 12.22 -6.08
N PHE A 178 -6.10 11.06 -5.43
CA PHE A 178 -6.56 9.86 -6.13
C PHE A 178 -7.14 8.82 -5.16
N PHE A 179 -7.87 7.88 -5.75
CA PHE A 179 -8.28 6.64 -5.12
C PHE A 179 -7.91 5.49 -6.07
N LEU A 180 -6.90 4.71 -5.72
CA LEU A 180 -6.38 3.60 -6.52
C LEU A 180 -6.85 2.27 -5.94
N ILE A 181 -7.51 1.48 -6.78
CA ILE A 181 -7.95 0.12 -6.44
C ILE A 181 -7.32 -0.84 -7.44
N ASN A 182 -6.57 -1.81 -6.95
CA ASN A 182 -6.11 -2.95 -7.73
C ASN A 182 -7.03 -4.15 -7.48
N SER A 183 -7.25 -4.95 -8.49
CA SER A 183 -7.95 -6.23 -8.35
C SER A 183 -7.44 -7.24 -9.38
N TYR A 184 -7.18 -8.44 -8.90
CA TYR A 184 -6.84 -9.60 -9.72
C TYR A 184 -8.01 -10.59 -9.79
N THR A 185 -9.18 -10.21 -9.29
CA THR A 185 -10.35 -11.08 -9.22
C THR A 185 -11.03 -11.16 -10.59
N THR A 186 -11.11 -12.38 -11.12
CA THR A 186 -11.87 -12.65 -12.36
C THR A 186 -13.35 -12.33 -12.16
N GLY A 187 -13.92 -11.55 -13.07
CA GLY A 187 -15.35 -11.18 -13.03
C GLY A 187 -15.64 -9.81 -12.36
N LEU A 188 -14.69 -9.23 -11.63
CA LEU A 188 -14.81 -7.85 -11.18
C LEU A 188 -14.43 -6.91 -12.33
N GLN A 189 -15.43 -6.23 -12.89
CA GLN A 189 -15.20 -5.30 -14.01
C GLN A 189 -15.21 -3.84 -13.54
N PRO A 190 -14.39 -2.95 -14.16
CA PRO A 190 -14.29 -1.54 -13.75
C PRO A 190 -15.55 -0.71 -13.94
N GLY A 191 -16.58 -1.24 -14.58
CA GLY A 191 -17.85 -0.54 -14.87
C GLY A 191 -19.00 -0.88 -13.95
N VAL A 192 -18.74 -1.48 -12.81
CA VAL A 192 -19.77 -1.91 -11.84
C VAL A 192 -19.86 -0.91 -10.69
#